data_65a703f97ef99b28d289a42c57b21dc2
#
_entry.id   65a703f97ef99b28d289a42c57b21dc2
#
_cell.length_a   1.000
_cell.length_b   1.000
_cell.length_c   1.000
_cell.angle_alpha   90.00
_cell.angle_beta   90.00
_cell.angle_gamma   90.00
#
_symmetry.space_group_name_H-M   'P 1'
#
loop_
_entity.id
_entity.type
_entity.pdbx_description
1 polymer ?
#
loop_
_entity_poly.entity_id
_entity_poly.type
_entity_poly.pdbx_seq_one_letter_code
_entity_poly.pdbx_strand_id
1 'polypeptide(L)'
;MDVIGNNIANVNTVAFKSQSVTFSDVYYQTTQTATGPNTETGAGGTNPMQIGTGSSVASISTAITTQGAPERTDSPYDLQISGDAFFIVNNQGNTYFTRAGNFKLDEEGALVTSEGANVMGWQVDEDGVVQKDLVSALHVTSSNFTYTAPERTTGITAKGNVKASDTGLNSFTFNFYDSLGNSYQGTISLQYSADTSDASIARYTATGGSISINGKPTTLTMALDPAEFQFNATTGAAITDAMQAMTITITDNDGTNNIANIGVNNGGNSSTLTLDASSLTMYADDTDINCSRGLGTNKTGAGKAVGTMSSVGIEQYVKI
;
A
#
# COMPACT_ATOMS: atom_id res chain seq x y z
N MET A 1 43.22 -5.74 -27.79
CA MET A 1 42.56 -7.04 -27.51
C MET A 1 41.91 -7.00 -26.12
N ASP A 2 42.54 -6.42 -25.10
CA ASP A 2 42.08 -6.40 -23.71
C ASP A 2 40.69 -5.76 -23.53
N VAL A 3 40.40 -4.60 -24.15
CA VAL A 3 39.10 -3.95 -24.11
C VAL A 3 37.99 -4.82 -24.71
N ILE A 4 38.28 -5.47 -25.84
CA ILE A 4 37.32 -6.36 -26.51
C ILE A 4 37.10 -7.62 -25.65
N GLY A 5 38.18 -8.20 -25.11
CA GLY A 5 38.11 -9.34 -24.21
C GLY A 5 37.31 -9.04 -22.95
N ASN A 6 37.48 -7.85 -22.35
CA ASN A 6 36.71 -7.40 -21.20
C ASN A 6 35.22 -7.22 -21.53
N ASN A 7 34.88 -6.62 -22.69
CA ASN A 7 33.50 -6.50 -23.13
C ASN A 7 32.82 -7.86 -23.32
N ILE A 8 33.51 -8.84 -23.89
CA ILE A 8 32.97 -10.18 -24.10
C ILE A 8 32.79 -10.92 -22.76
N ALA A 9 33.81 -10.84 -21.88
CA ALA A 9 33.73 -11.48 -20.57
C ALA A 9 32.56 -10.98 -19.70
N ASN A 10 32.16 -9.73 -19.87
CA ASN A 10 31.12 -9.08 -19.07
C ASN A 10 29.78 -8.94 -19.80
N VAL A 11 29.55 -9.69 -20.88
CA VAL A 11 28.28 -9.60 -21.64
C VAL A 11 27.04 -9.91 -20.79
N ASN A 12 27.18 -10.79 -19.80
CA ASN A 12 26.12 -11.16 -18.86
C ASN A 12 26.21 -10.43 -17.51
N THR A 13 27.09 -9.44 -17.38
CA THR A 13 27.21 -8.67 -16.14
C THR A 13 26.16 -7.56 -16.11
N VAL A 14 25.30 -7.56 -15.09
CA VAL A 14 24.25 -6.54 -14.90
C VAL A 14 24.90 -5.16 -14.77
N ALA A 15 24.36 -4.17 -15.51
CA ALA A 15 24.82 -2.79 -15.57
C ALA A 15 26.26 -2.58 -16.06
N PHE A 16 26.88 -3.59 -16.68
CA PHE A 16 28.18 -3.41 -17.32
C PHE A 16 28.12 -2.32 -18.39
N LYS A 17 29.15 -1.50 -18.46
CA LYS A 17 29.30 -0.43 -19.46
C LYS A 17 30.45 -0.77 -20.42
N SER A 18 30.09 -1.01 -21.68
CA SER A 18 31.05 -1.36 -22.70
C SER A 18 32.06 -0.25 -22.91
N GLN A 19 33.28 -0.66 -23.22
CA GLN A 19 34.40 0.24 -23.55
C GLN A 19 34.70 0.15 -25.03
N SER A 20 35.09 1.26 -25.61
CA SER A 20 35.60 1.34 -26.97
C SER A 20 37.00 1.95 -26.95
N VAL A 21 37.85 1.44 -27.83
CA VAL A 21 39.20 1.93 -28.00
C VAL A 21 39.34 2.58 -29.37
N THR A 22 39.93 3.76 -29.42
CA THR A 22 40.27 4.46 -30.65
C THR A 22 41.78 4.44 -30.82
N PHE A 23 42.22 4.36 -32.04
CA PHE A 23 43.65 4.33 -32.40
C PHE A 23 44.01 5.61 -33.14
N SER A 24 45.21 6.07 -32.95
CA SER A 24 45.85 7.12 -33.75
C SER A 24 47.03 6.55 -34.50
N ASP A 25 47.25 7.05 -35.67
CA ASP A 25 48.44 6.73 -36.43
C ASP A 25 49.67 7.40 -35.81
N VAL A 26 50.80 6.68 -35.79
CA VAL A 26 51.99 7.15 -35.09
C VAL A 26 52.81 8.07 -35.98
N TYR A 27 53.16 7.61 -37.18
CA TYR A 27 54.03 8.34 -38.10
C TYR A 27 53.92 7.78 -39.51
N TYR A 28 54.04 8.67 -40.53
CA TYR A 28 54.16 8.28 -41.94
C TYR A 28 55.56 8.54 -42.45
N GLN A 29 56.17 7.55 -43.04
CA GLN A 29 57.41 7.71 -43.78
C GLN A 29 57.10 7.85 -45.28
N THR A 30 57.49 8.99 -45.88
CA THR A 30 57.32 9.24 -47.30
C THR A 30 58.46 8.54 -48.02
N THR A 31 58.19 7.51 -48.85
CA THR A 31 59.12 6.79 -49.64
C THR A 31 59.34 7.40 -51.03
N GLN A 32 58.30 8.12 -51.50
CA GLN A 32 58.39 8.83 -52.77
C GLN A 32 57.61 10.13 -52.66
N THR A 33 58.21 11.24 -53.06
CA THR A 33 57.50 12.56 -53.08
C THR A 33 56.68 12.65 -54.35
N ALA A 34 55.61 13.47 -54.25
CA ALA A 34 54.78 13.80 -55.41
C ALA A 34 55.57 14.58 -56.45
N THR A 35 55.35 14.29 -57.70
CA THR A 35 55.88 15.07 -58.80
C THR A 35 54.75 15.68 -59.61
N GLY A 36 54.89 16.95 -59.99
CA GLY A 36 53.97 17.63 -60.89
C GLY A 36 54.09 17.15 -62.36
N PRO A 37 53.04 17.35 -63.16
CA PRO A 37 53.10 17.06 -64.59
C PRO A 37 54.08 17.98 -65.24
N ASN A 38 54.94 17.41 -66.16
CA ASN A 38 55.86 18.18 -66.95
C ASN A 38 55.32 18.30 -68.39
N THR A 39 54.98 19.51 -68.78
CA THR A 39 54.38 19.84 -70.08
C THR A 39 55.36 19.75 -71.23
N GLU A 40 56.69 19.84 -70.95
CA GLU A 40 57.72 19.75 -72.02
C GLU A 40 58.01 18.30 -72.38
N THR A 41 57.93 17.39 -71.46
CA THR A 41 58.21 15.97 -71.70
C THR A 41 56.96 15.10 -71.84
N GLY A 42 55.78 15.67 -71.65
CA GLY A 42 54.49 14.94 -71.67
C GLY A 42 54.33 13.93 -70.55
N ALA A 43 55.16 13.98 -69.52
CA ALA A 43 55.07 13.07 -68.37
C ALA A 43 53.99 13.52 -67.39
N GLY A 44 53.07 12.60 -67.01
CA GLY A 44 52.08 12.83 -65.97
C GLY A 44 52.68 12.95 -64.57
N GLY A 45 52.05 13.71 -63.67
CA GLY A 45 52.43 13.77 -62.25
C GLY A 45 52.23 12.46 -61.52
N THR A 46 53.02 12.18 -60.50
CA THR A 46 52.88 11.00 -59.63
C THR A 46 52.47 11.41 -58.21
N ASN A 47 51.56 10.64 -57.59
CA ASN A 47 51.17 10.84 -56.20
C ASN A 47 52.28 10.40 -55.23
N PRO A 48 52.36 10.99 -54.02
CA PRO A 48 53.33 10.57 -53.01
C PRO A 48 53.01 9.14 -52.52
N MET A 49 54.02 8.38 -52.25
CA MET A 49 53.94 7.06 -51.61
C MET A 49 54.36 7.21 -50.15
N GLN A 50 53.47 6.84 -49.26
CA GLN A 50 53.69 6.93 -47.79
C GLN A 50 53.45 5.56 -47.19
N ILE A 51 54.25 5.16 -46.21
CA ILE A 51 54.13 3.94 -45.44
C ILE A 51 53.94 4.36 -43.98
N GLY A 52 52.81 3.96 -43.36
CA GLY A 52 52.55 4.15 -41.92
C GLY A 52 53.40 3.20 -41.08
N THR A 53 53.96 3.68 -39.98
CA THR A 53 54.81 2.92 -39.07
C THR A 53 54.06 2.16 -37.98
N GLY A 54 52.74 2.30 -37.93
CA GLY A 54 51.87 1.62 -36.97
C GLY A 54 50.85 2.53 -36.33
N SER A 55 50.08 2.00 -35.36
CA SER A 55 49.09 2.75 -34.63
C SER A 55 49.32 2.64 -33.13
N SER A 56 48.98 3.69 -32.39
CA SER A 56 48.97 3.72 -30.94
C SER A 56 47.51 3.90 -30.42
N VAL A 57 47.25 3.48 -29.19
CA VAL A 57 45.96 3.72 -28.54
C VAL A 57 45.82 5.20 -28.28
N ALA A 58 44.79 5.85 -28.88
CA ALA A 58 44.51 7.26 -28.70
C ALA A 58 43.64 7.51 -27.45
N SER A 59 42.54 6.74 -27.30
CA SER A 59 41.69 6.83 -26.11
C SER A 59 40.90 5.55 -25.87
N ILE A 60 40.51 5.36 -24.62
CA ILE A 60 39.54 4.34 -24.20
C ILE A 60 38.36 5.11 -23.62
N SER A 61 37.20 4.95 -24.21
CA SER A 61 35.94 5.59 -23.73
C SER A 61 34.97 4.54 -23.22
N THR A 62 34.26 4.85 -22.13
CA THR A 62 33.25 4.01 -21.53
C THR A 62 31.86 4.60 -21.84
N ALA A 63 30.95 3.76 -22.32
CA ALA A 63 29.58 4.16 -22.68
C ALA A 63 28.68 4.29 -21.43
N ILE A 64 28.96 5.27 -20.57
CA ILE A 64 28.27 5.44 -19.28
C ILE A 64 26.79 5.79 -19.46
N THR A 65 26.47 6.67 -20.41
CA THR A 65 25.11 7.19 -20.65
C THR A 65 24.23 6.26 -21.46
N THR A 66 24.82 5.31 -22.19
CA THR A 66 24.04 4.38 -23.02
C THR A 66 23.29 3.40 -22.13
N GLN A 67 21.95 3.37 -22.26
CA GLN A 67 21.09 2.44 -21.57
C GLN A 67 21.13 1.07 -22.24
N GLY A 68 21.24 -0.01 -21.44
CA GLY A 68 21.13 -1.38 -21.91
C GLY A 68 19.68 -1.82 -22.12
N ALA A 69 19.50 -3.02 -22.69
CA ALA A 69 18.20 -3.63 -22.80
C ALA A 69 17.71 -4.12 -21.41
N PRO A 70 16.39 -4.04 -21.12
CA PRO A 70 15.84 -4.60 -19.91
C PRO A 70 15.90 -6.14 -19.97
N GLU A 71 16.23 -6.74 -18.85
CA GLU A 71 16.10 -8.17 -18.62
C GLU A 71 14.91 -8.42 -17.71
N ARG A 72 14.04 -9.38 -18.05
CA ARG A 72 12.92 -9.75 -17.22
C ARG A 72 13.35 -10.82 -16.22
N THR A 73 13.13 -10.54 -14.96
CA THR A 73 13.32 -11.47 -13.84
C THR A 73 11.97 -11.71 -13.14
N ASP A 74 11.89 -12.76 -12.32
CA ASP A 74 10.70 -13.04 -11.52
C ASP A 74 10.80 -12.47 -10.09
N SER A 75 11.84 -11.68 -9.80
CA SER A 75 12.03 -11.04 -8.50
C SER A 75 11.37 -9.65 -8.47
N PRO A 76 10.54 -9.34 -7.45
CA PRO A 76 9.92 -8.02 -7.30
C PRO A 76 10.92 -6.93 -6.94
N TYR A 77 12.14 -7.29 -6.52
CA TYR A 77 13.19 -6.35 -6.10
C TYR A 77 14.23 -6.07 -7.20
N ASP A 78 14.11 -6.73 -8.34
CA ASP A 78 14.96 -6.42 -9.48
C ASP A 78 14.39 -5.21 -10.23
N LEU A 79 15.12 -4.10 -10.19
CA LEU A 79 14.69 -2.81 -10.66
C LEU A 79 15.56 -2.29 -11.80
N GLN A 80 14.96 -1.66 -12.78
CA GLN A 80 15.65 -0.93 -13.82
C GLN A 80 15.22 0.55 -13.82
N ILE A 81 16.21 1.45 -13.86
CA ILE A 81 15.93 2.87 -14.08
C ILE A 81 15.79 3.13 -15.59
N SER A 82 14.66 3.72 -15.97
CA SER A 82 14.44 4.27 -17.30
C SER A 82 14.78 5.76 -17.28
N GLY A 83 15.88 6.15 -17.94
CA GLY A 83 16.38 7.52 -17.94
C GLY A 83 17.82 7.64 -17.46
N ASP A 84 18.27 8.86 -17.16
CA ASP A 84 19.68 9.18 -16.85
C ASP A 84 20.04 9.15 -15.36
N ALA A 85 19.14 8.65 -14.50
CA ALA A 85 19.35 8.54 -13.06
C ALA A 85 20.19 7.31 -12.67
N PHE A 86 20.62 7.27 -11.40
CA PHE A 86 21.35 6.16 -10.78
C PHE A 86 20.72 5.82 -9.44
N PHE A 87 20.83 4.57 -9.03
CA PHE A 87 20.58 4.18 -7.65
C PHE A 87 21.70 4.68 -6.76
N ILE A 88 21.34 5.20 -5.61
CA ILE A 88 22.29 5.62 -4.58
C ILE A 88 22.45 4.45 -3.61
N VAL A 89 23.68 4.00 -3.39
CA VAL A 89 23.98 2.93 -2.46
C VAL A 89 25.06 3.37 -1.47
N ASN A 90 24.95 2.92 -0.24
CA ASN A 90 25.91 3.22 0.81
C ASN A 90 26.59 1.92 1.25
N ASN A 91 27.91 1.91 1.17
CA ASN A 91 28.73 0.82 1.68
C ASN A 91 29.69 1.35 2.73
N GLN A 92 29.51 0.94 3.98
CA GLN A 92 30.36 1.32 5.14
C GLN A 92 30.57 2.85 5.27
N GLY A 93 29.48 3.64 5.06
CA GLY A 93 29.52 5.09 5.17
C GLY A 93 29.93 5.83 3.88
N ASN A 94 30.35 5.13 2.83
CA ASN A 94 30.67 5.73 1.55
C ASN A 94 29.49 5.61 0.59
N THR A 95 29.16 6.70 -0.09
CA THR A 95 28.07 6.75 -1.08
C THR A 95 28.61 6.43 -2.47
N TYR A 96 27.96 5.50 -3.15
CA TYR A 96 28.24 5.13 -4.53
C TYR A 96 26.97 5.23 -5.38
N PHE A 97 27.17 5.32 -6.69
CA PHE A 97 26.10 5.38 -7.67
C PHE A 97 26.18 4.16 -8.58
N THR A 98 25.07 3.45 -8.73
CA THR A 98 25.01 2.26 -9.58
C THR A 98 23.77 2.24 -10.46
N ARG A 99 23.84 1.54 -11.58
CA ARG A 99 22.67 1.18 -12.39
C ARG A 99 22.27 -0.29 -12.23
N ALA A 100 23.09 -1.07 -11.51
CA ALA A 100 22.73 -2.44 -11.15
C ALA A 100 21.55 -2.39 -10.17
N GLY A 101 20.46 -3.00 -10.54
CA GLY A 101 19.21 -2.99 -9.77
C GLY A 101 18.81 -4.39 -9.28
N ASN A 102 19.73 -5.34 -9.23
CA ASN A 102 19.52 -6.67 -8.70
C ASN A 102 19.63 -6.66 -7.17
N PHE A 103 18.58 -6.11 -6.54
CA PHE A 103 18.55 -5.94 -5.09
C PHE A 103 17.96 -7.17 -4.38
N LYS A 104 18.27 -7.26 -3.09
CA LYS A 104 17.75 -8.28 -2.17
C LYS A 104 17.32 -7.61 -0.87
N LEU A 105 16.48 -8.28 -0.11
CA LEU A 105 16.21 -7.88 1.26
C LEU A 105 17.20 -8.58 2.20
N ASP A 106 17.67 -7.83 3.17
CA ASP A 106 18.42 -8.39 4.30
C ASP A 106 17.47 -8.90 5.41
N GLU A 107 18.03 -9.39 6.51
CA GLU A 107 17.27 -9.90 7.65
C GLU A 107 16.46 -8.80 8.37
N GLU A 108 16.89 -7.55 8.27
CA GLU A 108 16.21 -6.39 8.86
C GLU A 108 15.16 -5.78 7.92
N GLY A 109 15.03 -6.32 6.71
CA GLY A 109 14.11 -5.83 5.68
C GLY A 109 14.60 -4.60 4.93
N ALA A 110 15.89 -4.29 4.99
CA ALA A 110 16.52 -3.26 4.19
C ALA A 110 16.82 -3.77 2.77
N LEU A 111 16.69 -2.89 1.79
CA LEU A 111 17.04 -3.19 0.41
C LEU A 111 18.54 -3.06 0.23
N VAL A 112 19.21 -4.15 -0.16
CA VAL A 112 20.66 -4.21 -0.30
C VAL A 112 21.08 -4.73 -1.68
N THR A 113 22.29 -4.36 -2.10
CA THR A 113 22.94 -4.94 -3.29
C THR A 113 23.46 -6.36 -2.97
N SER A 114 23.84 -7.10 -4.00
CA SER A 114 24.48 -8.42 -3.83
C SER A 114 25.77 -8.39 -3.00
N GLU A 115 26.41 -7.23 -2.88
CA GLU A 115 27.62 -6.99 -2.10
C GLU A 115 27.34 -6.49 -0.67
N GLY A 116 26.06 -6.34 -0.29
CA GLY A 116 25.65 -5.88 1.02
C GLY A 116 25.66 -4.36 1.23
N ALA A 117 25.72 -3.57 0.15
CA ALA A 117 25.55 -2.12 0.25
C ALA A 117 24.06 -1.75 0.34
N ASN A 118 23.71 -0.88 1.29
CA ASN A 118 22.32 -0.42 1.47
C ASN A 118 21.90 0.51 0.34
N VAL A 119 20.71 0.26 -0.21
CA VAL A 119 20.07 1.19 -1.16
C VAL A 119 19.49 2.35 -0.39
N MET A 120 19.82 3.56 -0.81
CA MET A 120 19.42 4.79 -0.14
C MET A 120 18.23 5.44 -0.81
N GLY A 121 17.34 6.03 -0.02
CA GLY A 121 16.18 6.73 -0.52
C GLY A 121 15.42 7.47 0.57
N TRP A 122 14.25 7.98 0.23
CA TRP A 122 13.36 8.64 1.19
C TRP A 122 12.42 7.63 1.82
N GLN A 123 12.41 7.58 3.13
CA GLN A 123 11.47 6.78 3.90
C GLN A 123 10.13 7.50 4.03
N VAL A 124 9.11 6.71 4.33
CA VAL A 124 7.76 7.19 4.65
C VAL A 124 7.62 7.16 6.18
N ASP A 125 6.97 8.16 6.75
CA ASP A 125 6.61 8.19 8.17
C ASP A 125 5.38 7.31 8.48
N GLU A 126 4.95 7.31 9.75
CA GLU A 126 3.79 6.53 10.21
C GLU A 126 2.46 6.99 9.57
N ASP A 127 2.40 8.24 9.10
CA ASP A 127 1.24 8.83 8.43
C ASP A 127 1.21 8.59 6.91
N GLY A 128 2.21 7.91 6.36
CA GLY A 128 2.33 7.63 4.94
C GLY A 128 2.91 8.79 4.12
N VAL A 129 3.53 9.79 4.77
CA VAL A 129 4.14 10.95 4.12
C VAL A 129 5.61 10.71 3.85
N VAL A 130 6.05 10.93 2.61
CA VAL A 130 7.45 10.77 2.20
C VAL A 130 8.32 11.85 2.82
N GLN A 131 9.30 11.45 3.61
CA GLN A 131 10.27 12.33 4.27
C GLN A 131 11.43 12.65 3.32
N LYS A 132 11.36 13.81 2.66
CA LYS A 132 12.35 14.21 1.66
C LYS A 132 13.60 14.86 2.23
N ASP A 133 13.59 15.18 3.51
CA ASP A 133 14.69 15.90 4.17
C ASP A 133 15.85 14.98 4.57
N LEU A 134 15.58 13.67 4.69
CA LEU A 134 16.57 12.69 5.10
C LEU A 134 16.63 11.52 4.12
N VAL A 135 17.82 11.29 3.56
CA VAL A 135 18.10 10.09 2.76
C VAL A 135 18.67 9.02 3.70
N SER A 136 17.97 7.90 3.81
CA SER A 136 18.33 6.77 4.67
C SER A 136 18.28 5.45 3.92
N ALA A 137 18.73 4.36 4.54
CA ALA A 137 18.57 3.03 3.97
C ALA A 137 17.09 2.70 3.81
N LEU A 138 16.69 2.18 2.64
CA LEU A 138 15.31 1.83 2.35
C LEU A 138 14.94 0.51 3.03
N HIS A 139 14.12 0.58 4.08
CA HIS A 139 13.53 -0.58 4.74
C HIS A 139 12.15 -0.85 4.15
N VAL A 140 12.01 -1.96 3.43
CA VAL A 140 10.76 -2.36 2.77
C VAL A 140 9.85 -3.16 3.69
N THR A 141 10.44 -3.96 4.58
CA THR A 141 9.73 -4.87 5.48
C THR A 141 10.01 -4.59 6.96
N SER A 142 10.20 -3.31 7.32
CA SER A 142 10.35 -2.94 8.72
C SER A 142 9.07 -3.25 9.50
N SER A 143 9.17 -3.42 10.83
CA SER A 143 8.03 -3.70 11.70
C SER A 143 6.91 -2.65 11.58
N ASN A 144 7.25 -1.40 11.26
CA ASN A 144 6.28 -0.32 11.08
C ASN A 144 5.41 -0.50 9.82
N PHE A 145 5.89 -1.21 8.79
CA PHE A 145 5.16 -1.46 7.56
C PHE A 145 4.56 -2.86 7.48
N THR A 146 5.09 -3.80 8.27
CA THR A 146 4.63 -5.20 8.27
C THR A 146 3.26 -5.35 8.90
N TYR A 147 2.92 -4.50 9.87
CA TYR A 147 1.65 -4.51 10.58
C TYR A 147 0.98 -3.14 10.55
N THR A 148 -0.30 -3.10 10.24
CA THR A 148 -1.12 -1.91 10.45
C THR A 148 -1.81 -2.02 11.80
N ALA A 149 -1.67 -0.97 12.63
CA ALA A 149 -2.32 -0.92 13.93
C ALA A 149 -3.84 -1.07 13.78
N PRO A 150 -4.49 -1.86 14.64
CA PRO A 150 -5.94 -1.99 14.65
C PRO A 150 -6.60 -0.70 15.16
N GLU A 151 -7.82 -0.49 14.74
CA GLU A 151 -8.66 0.61 15.24
C GLU A 151 -9.98 0.06 15.74
N ARG A 152 -10.42 0.57 16.89
CA ARG A 152 -11.73 0.22 17.45
C ARG A 152 -12.86 0.75 16.59
N THR A 153 -13.95 0.01 16.53
CA THR A 153 -15.19 0.46 15.91
C THR A 153 -15.90 1.40 16.87
N THR A 154 -16.38 2.55 16.38
CA THR A 154 -17.17 3.50 17.16
C THR A 154 -18.55 3.73 16.55
N GLY A 155 -18.76 3.32 15.31
CA GLY A 155 -20.02 3.52 14.60
C GLY A 155 -20.45 2.31 13.79
N ILE A 156 -21.75 2.09 13.68
CA ILE A 156 -22.39 1.00 12.95
C ILE A 156 -23.59 1.61 12.19
N THR A 157 -23.81 1.19 10.96
CA THR A 157 -24.97 1.56 10.16
C THR A 157 -25.79 0.31 9.87
N ALA A 158 -27.08 0.32 10.22
CA ALA A 158 -28.04 -0.71 9.89
C ALA A 158 -28.89 -0.29 8.69
N LYS A 159 -29.08 -1.21 7.75
CA LYS A 159 -29.92 -1.03 6.55
C LYS A 159 -30.74 -2.28 6.29
N GLY A 160 -31.89 -2.10 5.67
CA GLY A 160 -32.73 -3.23 5.29
C GLY A 160 -34.17 -3.06 5.75
N ASN A 161 -34.88 -4.16 5.91
CA ASN A 161 -36.29 -4.18 6.23
C ASN A 161 -36.60 -4.90 7.54
N VAL A 162 -37.51 -4.37 8.29
CA VAL A 162 -38.18 -5.04 9.42
C VAL A 162 -39.59 -5.38 8.97
N LYS A 163 -40.03 -6.63 9.08
CA LYS A 163 -41.38 -7.05 8.67
C LYS A 163 -42.45 -6.36 9.44
N ALA A 164 -43.35 -5.70 8.73
CA ALA A 164 -44.46 -4.95 9.33
C ALA A 164 -45.35 -5.84 10.20
N SER A 165 -45.66 -5.40 11.44
CA SER A 165 -46.54 -6.08 12.38
C SER A 165 -46.14 -7.53 12.74
N ASP A 166 -44.89 -7.88 12.58
CA ASP A 166 -44.40 -9.17 13.03
C ASP A 166 -44.27 -9.18 14.54
N THR A 167 -45.10 -9.99 15.19
CA THR A 167 -45.08 -10.19 16.64
C THR A 167 -44.02 -11.17 17.11
N GLY A 168 -43.32 -11.81 16.18
CA GLY A 168 -42.18 -12.67 16.46
C GLY A 168 -40.96 -11.89 16.93
N LEU A 169 -40.02 -12.62 17.49
CA LEU A 169 -38.72 -12.06 17.85
C LEU A 169 -37.84 -11.99 16.61
N ASN A 170 -37.56 -10.80 16.13
CA ASN A 170 -36.62 -10.55 15.06
C ASN A 170 -35.22 -10.26 15.64
N SER A 171 -34.15 -10.71 15.03
CA SER A 171 -32.81 -10.41 15.50
C SER A 171 -31.89 -10.06 14.33
N PHE A 172 -30.96 -9.17 14.58
CA PHE A 172 -29.91 -8.87 13.65
C PHE A 172 -28.55 -8.87 14.34
N THR A 173 -27.50 -9.11 13.55
CA THR A 173 -26.15 -9.20 14.04
C THR A 173 -25.27 -8.11 13.40
N PHE A 174 -24.29 -7.65 14.15
CA PHE A 174 -23.27 -6.72 13.68
C PHE A 174 -21.91 -7.10 14.25
N ASN A 175 -20.85 -6.81 13.48
CA ASN A 175 -19.49 -7.05 13.91
C ASN A 175 -18.80 -5.74 14.24
N PHE A 176 -17.95 -5.76 15.26
CA PHE A 176 -17.13 -4.62 15.65
C PHE A 176 -15.77 -5.06 16.15
N TYR A 177 -14.78 -4.16 16.09
CA TYR A 177 -13.42 -4.40 16.56
C TYR A 177 -13.13 -3.58 17.82
N ASP A 178 -12.29 -4.15 18.69
CA ASP A 178 -11.67 -3.39 19.77
C ASP A 178 -10.36 -2.72 19.31
N SER A 179 -9.70 -1.97 20.18
CA SER A 179 -8.42 -1.31 19.90
C SER A 179 -7.24 -2.26 19.73
N LEU A 180 -7.40 -3.53 20.08
CA LEU A 180 -6.40 -4.59 19.91
C LEU A 180 -6.64 -5.40 18.63
N GLY A 181 -7.75 -5.15 17.92
CA GLY A 181 -8.12 -5.85 16.69
C GLY A 181 -8.90 -7.14 16.89
N ASN A 182 -9.36 -7.44 18.11
CA ASN A 182 -10.25 -8.56 18.34
C ASN A 182 -11.61 -8.30 17.72
N SER A 183 -12.19 -9.31 17.07
CA SER A 183 -13.50 -9.23 16.44
C SER A 183 -14.58 -9.71 17.39
N TYR A 184 -15.54 -8.86 17.63
CA TYR A 184 -16.75 -9.15 18.40
C TYR A 184 -17.96 -9.18 17.47
N GLN A 185 -18.95 -9.98 17.82
CA GLN A 185 -20.24 -10.00 17.18
C GLN A 185 -21.32 -9.66 18.23
N GLY A 186 -22.06 -8.59 17.98
CA GLY A 186 -23.24 -8.20 18.73
C GLY A 186 -24.50 -8.72 18.05
N THR A 187 -25.48 -9.16 18.84
CA THR A 187 -26.82 -9.55 18.37
C THR A 187 -27.84 -8.72 19.13
N ILE A 188 -28.73 -8.03 18.44
CA ILE A 188 -29.85 -7.30 19.01
C ILE A 188 -31.13 -8.00 18.60
N SER A 189 -32.02 -8.20 19.57
CA SER A 189 -33.34 -8.78 19.35
C SER A 189 -34.39 -7.69 19.40
N LEU A 190 -35.27 -7.65 18.42
CA LEU A 190 -36.37 -6.69 18.28
C LEU A 190 -37.70 -7.41 18.45
N GLN A 191 -38.60 -6.79 19.18
CA GLN A 191 -39.98 -7.24 19.33
C GLN A 191 -40.94 -6.12 18.99
N TYR A 192 -41.99 -6.41 18.24
CA TYR A 192 -43.03 -5.45 17.93
C TYR A 192 -43.71 -4.99 19.22
N SER A 193 -43.81 -3.68 19.41
CA SER A 193 -44.52 -3.07 20.53
C SER A 193 -45.94 -2.68 20.09
N ALA A 194 -46.93 -3.23 20.75
CA ALA A 194 -48.34 -2.91 20.53
C ALA A 194 -48.75 -1.56 21.19
N ASP A 195 -47.84 -0.65 21.44
CA ASP A 195 -48.15 0.68 21.97
C ASP A 195 -49.01 1.46 20.97
N THR A 196 -50.23 1.80 21.39
CA THR A 196 -51.23 2.51 20.60
C THR A 196 -51.32 3.97 20.95
N SER A 197 -50.38 4.53 21.68
CA SER A 197 -50.38 5.95 22.10
C SER A 197 -50.34 6.90 20.90
N ASP A 198 -49.72 6.46 19.79
CA ASP A 198 -49.75 7.16 18.52
C ASP A 198 -49.86 6.14 17.37
N ALA A 199 -51.03 6.04 16.77
CA ALA A 199 -51.31 5.11 15.67
C ALA A 199 -50.55 5.42 14.37
N SER A 200 -49.92 6.58 14.27
CA SER A 200 -49.09 6.95 13.11
C SER A 200 -47.68 6.37 13.19
N ILE A 201 -47.24 5.85 14.33
CA ILE A 201 -45.89 5.31 14.60
C ILE A 201 -45.99 3.84 14.96
N ALA A 202 -45.33 3.02 14.21
CA ALA A 202 -45.05 1.61 14.56
C ALA A 202 -43.74 1.52 15.32
N ARG A 203 -43.72 0.77 16.42
CA ARG A 203 -42.57 0.65 17.32
C ARG A 203 -42.10 -0.79 17.42
N TYR A 204 -40.78 -0.98 17.41
CA TYR A 204 -40.13 -2.22 17.77
C TYR A 204 -39.17 -1.94 18.92
N THR A 205 -39.31 -2.68 20.00
CA THR A 205 -38.46 -2.51 21.18
C THR A 205 -37.29 -3.50 21.13
N ALA A 206 -36.10 -3.01 21.41
CA ALA A 206 -34.92 -3.86 21.60
C ALA A 206 -35.09 -4.57 22.97
N THR A 207 -35.25 -5.91 22.94
CA THR A 207 -35.53 -6.72 24.15
C THR A 207 -34.31 -7.32 24.80
N GLY A 208 -33.14 -7.06 24.26
CA GLY A 208 -31.85 -7.54 24.79
C GLY A 208 -30.83 -7.71 23.69
N GLY A 209 -29.60 -7.87 24.10
CA GLY A 209 -28.50 -8.11 23.20
C GLY A 209 -27.48 -9.05 23.84
N SER A 210 -26.79 -9.81 23.02
CA SER A 210 -25.67 -10.68 23.42
C SER A 210 -24.45 -10.32 22.62
N ILE A 211 -23.27 -10.49 23.23
CA ILE A 211 -21.99 -10.27 22.59
C ILE A 211 -21.20 -11.57 22.62
N SER A 212 -20.63 -11.92 21.49
CA SER A 212 -19.73 -13.07 21.37
C SER A 212 -18.38 -12.64 20.77
N ILE A 213 -17.32 -13.35 21.16
CA ILE A 213 -15.99 -13.21 20.58
C ILE A 213 -15.58 -14.57 19.99
N ASN A 214 -15.18 -14.60 18.73
CA ASN A 214 -14.80 -15.83 18.02
C ASN A 214 -15.87 -16.94 18.16
N GLY A 215 -17.15 -16.56 18.14
CA GLY A 215 -18.28 -17.49 18.28
C GLY A 215 -18.55 -18.00 19.71
N LYS A 216 -17.81 -17.52 20.71
CA LYS A 216 -18.05 -17.84 22.12
C LYS A 216 -18.79 -16.71 22.80
N PRO A 217 -19.88 -16.96 23.55
CA PRO A 217 -20.59 -15.94 24.29
C PRO A 217 -19.66 -15.32 25.36
N THR A 218 -19.85 -14.02 25.59
CA THR A 218 -19.14 -13.25 26.63
C THR A 218 -20.10 -12.91 27.77
N THR A 219 -19.55 -12.43 28.89
CA THR A 219 -20.29 -11.88 30.02
C THR A 219 -20.70 -10.41 29.81
N LEU A 220 -20.32 -9.83 28.67
CA LEU A 220 -20.67 -8.47 28.29
C LEU A 220 -22.18 -8.35 28.07
N THR A 221 -22.77 -7.34 28.65
CA THR A 221 -24.18 -6.98 28.43
C THR A 221 -24.27 -5.79 27.50
N MET A 222 -25.38 -5.71 26.76
CA MET A 222 -25.62 -4.66 25.79
C MET A 222 -26.98 -4.04 26.02
N ALA A 223 -27.04 -2.71 26.07
CA ALA A 223 -28.26 -1.93 26.11
C ALA A 223 -28.28 -0.91 24.97
N LEU A 224 -29.46 -0.64 24.42
CA LEU A 224 -29.68 0.33 23.36
C LEU A 224 -30.44 1.53 23.91
N ASP A 225 -30.03 2.75 23.60
CA ASP A 225 -30.70 3.98 23.94
C ASP A 225 -30.79 4.92 22.72
N PRO A 226 -32.00 5.31 22.26
CA PRO A 226 -33.31 4.81 22.72
C PRO A 226 -33.48 3.31 22.40
N ALA A 227 -34.20 2.60 23.23
CA ALA A 227 -34.46 1.16 23.05
C ALA A 227 -35.52 0.86 21.98
N GLU A 228 -36.04 1.87 21.30
CA GLU A 228 -37.15 1.76 20.35
C GLU A 228 -36.70 2.14 18.93
N PHE A 229 -37.05 1.27 17.99
CA PHE A 229 -36.98 1.56 16.56
C PHE A 229 -38.36 2.05 16.11
N GLN A 230 -38.43 3.24 15.56
CA GLN A 230 -39.71 3.93 15.25
C GLN A 230 -39.84 4.10 13.73
N PHE A 231 -40.99 3.67 13.22
CA PHE A 231 -41.31 3.75 11.79
C PHE A 231 -42.65 4.47 11.60
N ASN A 232 -42.78 5.20 10.51
CA ASN A 232 -44.06 5.75 10.10
C ASN A 232 -44.98 4.60 9.66
N ALA A 233 -46.11 4.43 10.34
CA ALA A 233 -47.00 3.30 10.10
C ALA A 233 -47.68 3.31 8.71
N THR A 234 -47.71 4.47 8.02
CA THR A 234 -48.31 4.59 6.68
C THR A 234 -47.28 4.41 5.60
N THR A 235 -46.05 4.93 5.73
CA THR A 235 -45.03 4.91 4.72
C THR A 235 -43.98 3.80 4.88
N GLY A 236 -43.91 3.23 6.08
CA GLY A 236 -42.87 2.25 6.44
C GLY A 236 -41.46 2.83 6.59
N ALA A 237 -41.31 4.13 6.48
CA ALA A 237 -40.01 4.77 6.60
C ALA A 237 -39.57 4.92 8.05
N ALA A 238 -38.31 4.79 8.35
CA ALA A 238 -37.72 5.09 9.66
C ALA A 238 -37.95 6.57 10.04
N ILE A 239 -38.22 6.83 11.32
CA ILE A 239 -38.25 8.18 11.85
C ILE A 239 -36.81 8.59 12.16
N THR A 240 -36.22 9.37 11.25
CA THR A 240 -34.78 9.65 11.23
C THR A 240 -34.27 10.27 12.52
N ASP A 241 -34.97 11.22 13.10
CA ASP A 241 -34.50 11.92 14.30
C ASP A 241 -34.35 10.98 15.52
N ALA A 242 -35.14 9.92 15.60
CA ALA A 242 -35.08 8.94 16.68
C ALA A 242 -34.02 7.85 16.42
N MET A 243 -33.67 7.57 15.14
CA MET A 243 -32.89 6.38 14.74
C MET A 243 -31.51 6.68 14.15
N GLN A 244 -31.15 7.95 13.97
CA GLN A 244 -29.88 8.33 13.32
C GLN A 244 -28.66 8.19 14.22
N ALA A 245 -28.82 8.34 15.53
CA ALA A 245 -27.71 8.34 16.49
C ALA A 245 -28.08 7.58 17.78
N MET A 246 -28.55 6.36 17.60
CA MET A 246 -28.83 5.47 18.73
C MET A 246 -27.53 5.05 19.40
N THR A 247 -27.52 4.92 20.71
CA THR A 247 -26.33 4.56 21.47
C THR A 247 -26.41 3.11 21.93
N ILE A 248 -25.49 2.27 21.53
CA ILE A 248 -25.29 0.93 22.09
C ILE A 248 -24.34 1.06 23.27
N THR A 249 -24.79 0.83 24.47
CA THR A 249 -23.96 0.80 25.67
C THR A 249 -23.58 -0.66 25.96
N ILE A 250 -22.29 -0.95 25.99
CA ILE A 250 -21.73 -2.25 26.35
C ILE A 250 -21.19 -2.14 27.77
N THR A 251 -21.57 -3.07 28.64
CA THR A 251 -21.17 -3.06 30.05
C THR A 251 -20.52 -4.40 30.40
N ASP A 252 -19.41 -4.34 31.10
CA ASP A 252 -18.75 -5.49 31.70
C ASP A 252 -19.15 -5.57 33.19
N ASN A 253 -19.95 -6.54 33.54
CA ASN A 253 -20.51 -6.66 34.90
C ASN A 253 -19.55 -7.39 35.85
N ASP A 254 -18.60 -8.17 35.33
CA ASP A 254 -17.69 -9.00 36.15
C ASP A 254 -16.24 -8.50 36.11
N GLY A 255 -15.93 -7.48 35.31
CA GLY A 255 -14.59 -6.91 35.19
C GLY A 255 -13.55 -7.83 34.55
N THR A 256 -14.00 -8.88 33.87
CA THR A 256 -13.09 -9.86 33.25
C THR A 256 -12.64 -9.45 31.83
N ASN A 257 -13.38 -8.53 31.19
CA ASN A 257 -13.09 -8.06 29.84
C ASN A 257 -12.49 -6.64 29.90
N ASN A 258 -11.60 -6.33 28.98
CA ASN A 258 -11.03 -4.98 28.91
C ASN A 258 -11.97 -4.06 28.10
N ILE A 259 -13.05 -3.63 28.74
CA ILE A 259 -14.12 -2.81 28.13
C ILE A 259 -13.58 -1.48 27.56
N ALA A 260 -12.49 -0.94 28.13
CA ALA A 260 -11.88 0.31 27.69
C ALA A 260 -11.37 0.26 26.24
N ASN A 261 -11.15 -0.92 25.72
CA ASN A 261 -10.70 -1.15 24.34
C ASN A 261 -11.84 -1.15 23.33
N ILE A 262 -13.11 -1.29 23.80
CA ILE A 262 -14.30 -1.37 22.96
C ILE A 262 -14.90 0.01 22.80
N GLY A 263 -15.38 0.37 21.62
CA GLY A 263 -16.12 1.59 21.36
C GLY A 263 -15.49 2.87 21.94
N VAL A 264 -16.34 3.81 22.33
CA VAL A 264 -15.92 5.03 23.04
C VAL A 264 -16.06 4.77 24.54
N ASN A 265 -14.93 4.84 25.26
CA ASN A 265 -14.91 4.61 26.70
C ASN A 265 -15.63 5.76 27.44
N ASN A 266 -16.67 5.42 28.20
CA ASN A 266 -17.41 6.37 29.04
C ASN A 266 -16.90 6.45 30.48
N GLY A 267 -15.83 5.75 30.79
CA GLY A 267 -15.33 5.58 32.15
C GLY A 267 -15.99 4.41 32.88
N GLY A 268 -15.32 3.89 33.91
CA GLY A 268 -15.81 2.71 34.63
C GLY A 268 -15.83 1.46 33.75
N ASN A 269 -16.90 0.67 33.86
CA ASN A 269 -17.07 -0.61 33.19
C ASN A 269 -18.02 -0.50 31.96
N SER A 270 -18.07 0.63 31.28
CA SER A 270 -18.96 0.82 30.14
C SER A 270 -18.29 1.51 28.96
N SER A 271 -18.68 1.12 27.77
CA SER A 271 -18.28 1.74 26.50
C SER A 271 -19.47 1.84 25.56
N THR A 272 -19.41 2.77 24.63
CA THR A 272 -20.51 3.05 23.70
C THR A 272 -20.11 2.92 22.26
N LEU A 273 -21.08 2.47 21.43
CA LEU A 273 -21.03 2.51 19.98
C LEU A 273 -22.24 3.30 19.47
N THR A 274 -22.07 4.06 18.42
CA THR A 274 -23.20 4.76 17.78
C THR A 274 -23.82 3.87 16.71
N LEU A 275 -25.13 3.67 16.74
CA LEU A 275 -25.89 2.95 15.73
C LEU A 275 -26.71 3.93 14.91
N ASP A 276 -26.51 3.98 13.62
CA ASP A 276 -27.37 4.66 12.66
C ASP A 276 -28.32 3.64 12.02
N ALA A 277 -29.56 3.68 12.38
CA ALA A 277 -30.64 2.85 11.87
C ALA A 277 -31.66 3.63 11.00
N SER A 278 -31.34 4.87 10.63
CA SER A 278 -32.20 5.74 9.83
C SER A 278 -32.51 5.24 8.43
N SER A 279 -31.72 4.30 7.93
CA SER A 279 -31.88 3.66 6.61
C SER A 279 -32.71 2.38 6.66
N LEU A 280 -33.27 2.00 7.81
CA LEU A 280 -34.19 0.88 7.92
C LEU A 280 -35.58 1.24 7.37
N THR A 281 -36.30 0.25 6.93
CA THR A 281 -37.67 0.32 6.46
C THR A 281 -38.56 -0.71 7.18
N MET A 282 -39.85 -0.51 7.16
CA MET A 282 -40.85 -1.43 7.72
C MET A 282 -41.89 -1.74 6.64
N TYR A 283 -41.67 -2.75 5.87
CA TYR A 283 -42.59 -3.22 4.83
C TYR A 283 -43.12 -4.60 5.15
N ALA A 284 -44.12 -5.07 4.37
CA ALA A 284 -44.70 -6.39 4.54
C ALA A 284 -43.82 -7.58 4.16
N ASP A 285 -42.63 -7.30 3.61
CA ASP A 285 -41.64 -8.32 3.26
C ASP A 285 -40.89 -8.83 4.49
N ASP A 286 -40.16 -9.95 4.31
CA ASP A 286 -39.45 -10.57 5.41
C ASP A 286 -38.40 -9.65 6.02
N THR A 287 -38.08 -9.89 7.30
CA THR A 287 -37.03 -9.12 8.00
C THR A 287 -35.65 -9.51 7.47
N ASP A 288 -34.95 -8.51 6.89
CA ASP A 288 -33.55 -8.62 6.45
C ASP A 288 -32.82 -7.34 6.84
N ILE A 289 -32.06 -7.40 7.93
CA ILE A 289 -31.28 -6.27 8.45
C ILE A 289 -29.80 -6.57 8.27
N ASN A 290 -29.15 -5.76 7.48
CA ASN A 290 -27.71 -5.83 7.23
C ASN A 290 -27.00 -4.68 7.93
N CYS A 291 -26.01 -5.02 8.77
CA CYS A 291 -25.21 -4.05 9.48
C CYS A 291 -23.82 -3.94 8.89
N SER A 292 -23.37 -2.71 8.70
CA SER A 292 -22.00 -2.39 8.27
C SER A 292 -21.30 -1.53 9.33
N ARG A 293 -20.00 -1.71 9.48
CA ARG A 293 -19.19 -0.87 10.36
C ARG A 293 -19.00 0.50 9.75
N GLY A 294 -19.00 1.54 10.61
CA GLY A 294 -18.84 2.94 10.26
C GLY A 294 -20.16 3.66 9.98
N LEU A 295 -20.14 4.97 10.17
CA LEU A 295 -21.26 5.87 9.97
C LEU A 295 -21.14 6.61 8.63
N GLY A 296 -22.27 6.79 7.97
CA GLY A 296 -22.37 7.54 6.72
C GLY A 296 -21.62 6.92 5.53
N THR A 297 -21.48 7.69 4.46
CA THR A 297 -20.81 7.27 3.22
C THR A 297 -19.31 7.06 3.37
N ASN A 298 -18.67 7.83 4.26
CA ASN A 298 -17.23 7.75 4.52
C ASN A 298 -16.86 6.65 5.54
N LYS A 299 -17.84 5.90 6.05
CA LYS A 299 -17.66 4.83 7.05
C LYS A 299 -16.85 5.28 8.27
N THR A 300 -17.11 6.51 8.76
CA THR A 300 -16.42 7.06 9.93
C THR A 300 -16.60 6.14 11.13
N GLY A 301 -15.53 5.82 11.84
CA GLY A 301 -15.56 4.93 13.01
C GLY A 301 -15.79 3.46 12.69
N ALA A 302 -15.49 3.02 11.47
CA ALA A 302 -15.65 1.60 11.07
C ALA A 302 -14.72 0.65 11.84
N GLY A 303 -13.59 1.14 12.31
CA GLY A 303 -12.56 0.30 12.90
C GLY A 303 -11.91 -0.65 11.88
N LYS A 304 -10.79 -1.22 12.25
CA LYS A 304 -10.09 -2.23 11.44
C LYS A 304 -9.37 -3.24 12.35
N ALA A 305 -9.26 -4.46 11.87
CA ALA A 305 -8.42 -5.47 12.49
C ALA A 305 -6.94 -5.16 12.25
N VAL A 306 -6.06 -5.88 12.93
CA VAL A 306 -4.63 -5.89 12.60
C VAL A 306 -4.45 -6.29 11.14
N GLY A 307 -3.85 -5.42 10.36
CA GLY A 307 -3.46 -5.73 8.99
C GLY A 307 -2.05 -6.31 8.96
N THR A 308 -1.84 -7.32 8.15
CA THR A 308 -0.51 -7.85 7.86
C THR A 308 -0.16 -7.61 6.41
N MET A 309 1.09 -7.26 6.13
CA MET A 309 1.55 -7.07 4.76
C MET A 309 1.49 -8.41 4.00
N SER A 310 0.79 -8.44 2.87
CA SER A 310 0.63 -9.64 2.04
C SER A 310 1.66 -9.71 0.90
N SER A 311 2.02 -8.56 0.33
CA SER A 311 2.99 -8.47 -0.77
C SER A 311 3.51 -7.04 -0.90
N VAL A 312 4.66 -6.92 -1.55
CA VAL A 312 5.25 -5.64 -1.96
C VAL A 312 5.18 -5.55 -3.48
N GLY A 313 4.70 -4.43 -3.99
CA GLY A 313 4.73 -4.10 -5.41
C GLY A 313 5.44 -2.77 -5.61
N ILE A 314 6.28 -2.69 -6.65
CA ILE A 314 6.96 -1.45 -7.02
C ILE A 314 6.30 -0.92 -8.28
N GLU A 315 5.81 0.31 -8.20
CA GLU A 315 5.14 0.96 -9.32
C GLU A 315 6.16 1.49 -10.35
N GLN A 316 5.72 1.52 -11.63
CA GLN A 316 6.56 1.92 -12.75
C GLN A 316 6.94 3.41 -12.74
N TYR A 317 6.21 4.24 -12.00
CA TYR A 317 6.43 5.69 -11.91
C TYR A 317 6.81 6.11 -10.50
N VAL A 318 8.02 5.77 -10.08
CA VAL A 318 8.60 6.38 -8.89
C VAL A 318 9.14 7.75 -9.30
N LYS A 319 8.51 8.82 -8.84
CA LYS A 319 9.15 10.16 -8.90
C LYS A 319 10.30 10.15 -7.90
N ILE A 320 11.51 10.11 -8.44
CA ILE A 320 12.73 10.35 -7.68
C ILE A 320 12.86 11.86 -7.40
#